data_855b2f65b973c4603a1bf98154e22c14
#
_entry.id   855b2f65b973c4603a1bf98154e22c14
#
_cell.length_a   1.000
_cell.length_b   1.000
_cell.length_c   1.000
_cell.angle_alpha   90.00
_cell.angle_beta   90.00
_cell.angle_gamma   90.00
#
_symmetry.space_group_name_H-M   'P 1'
#
loop_
_entity.id
_entity.type
_entity.pdbx_description
1 polymer ?
#
loop_
_entity_poly.entity_id
_entity_poly.type
_entity_poly.pdbx_seq_one_letter_code
_entity_poly.pdbx_strand_id
1 'polypeptide(L)'
;MAERVDGTVAGDRRRVILYGRPDCGLCDHAAAVLERVARRVPLEIVYVDITADSALEARYELVIPVVELDDGSRLETEISEWYVLHLLGVHSDAPAGTLGGELT
;
A
#
# COMPACT_ATOMS: atom_id res chain seq x y z
N MET A 1 -18.64 -1.31 -19.30
CA MET A 1 -18.25 -1.31 -19.04
C MET A 1 -17.91 -1.10 -18.77
N ALA A 2 -17.85 -1.04 -18.99
CA ALA A 2 -17.34 -0.73 -18.78
C ALA A 2 -16.91 -0.51 -18.49
N GLU A 3 -17.01 -0.30 -18.63
CA GLU A 3 -16.48 -0.03 -18.32
C GLU A 3 -15.90 0.15 -18.07
N ARG A 4 -15.98 0.26 -18.51
CA ARG A 4 -15.20 0.37 -18.27
C ARG A 4 -14.67 0.65 -18.34
N VAL A 5 -14.86 1.01 -18.76
CA VAL A 5 -14.20 1.25 -18.70
C VAL A 5 -13.73 1.03 -18.29
N ASP A 6 -13.83 0.95 -18.25
CA ASP A 6 -13.26 0.64 -17.74
C ASP A 6 -12.31 0.15 -17.76
N GLY A 7 -12.08 -0.32 -18.26
CA GLY A 7 -10.91 -1.06 -18.29
C GLY A 7 -9.69 -0.25 -18.55
N THR A 8 -9.76 0.68 -19.37
CA THR A 8 -8.63 1.54 -19.66
C THR A 8 -8.07 2.18 -18.42
N VAL A 9 -8.93 2.69 -17.63
CA VAL A 9 -8.47 3.32 -16.41
C VAL A 9 -7.75 2.30 -15.55
N ALA A 10 -8.27 1.12 -15.51
CA ALA A 10 -7.65 0.10 -14.70
C ALA A 10 -6.23 -0.19 -15.17
N GLY A 11 -5.97 -0.06 -16.45
CA GLY A 11 -4.63 -0.31 -16.95
C GLY A 11 -3.60 0.66 -16.46
N ASP A 12 -4.01 1.85 -16.05
CA ASP A 12 -3.09 2.85 -15.56
C ASP A 12 -2.93 2.83 -14.07
N ARG A 13 -3.73 2.06 -13.37
CA ARG A 13 -3.67 2.04 -11.93
C ARG A 13 -2.91 0.84 -11.43
N ARG A 14 -2.12 1.06 -10.40
CA ARG A 14 -1.44 -0.03 -9.74
C ARG A 14 -2.34 -0.56 -8.63
N ARG A 15 -2.32 -1.84 -8.41
CA ARG A 15 -3.15 -2.45 -7.36
C ARG A 15 -2.32 -2.67 -6.12
N VAL A 16 -2.89 -2.30 -4.97
CA VAL A 16 -2.27 -2.49 -3.68
C VAL A 16 -3.28 -3.15 -2.77
N ILE A 17 -2.89 -4.20 -2.08
CA ILE A 17 -3.78 -4.89 -1.15
C ILE A 17 -3.27 -4.60 0.26
N LEU A 18 -4.19 -4.16 1.12
CA LEU A 18 -3.88 -3.94 2.52
C LEU A 18 -4.59 -5.00 3.34
N TYR A 19 -3.83 -5.87 3.98
CA TYR A 19 -4.37 -6.88 4.88
C TYR A 19 -4.31 -6.31 6.30
N GLY A 20 -5.43 -6.34 7.00
CA GLY A 20 -5.49 -5.82 8.35
C GLY A 20 -6.69 -6.39 9.07
N ARG A 21 -7.06 -5.74 10.18
CA ARG A 21 -8.24 -6.15 10.93
C ARG A 21 -8.80 -4.94 11.65
N PRO A 22 -10.04 -5.03 12.18
CA PRO A 22 -10.61 -3.96 12.97
C PRO A 22 -9.79 -3.74 14.25
N ASP A 23 -9.90 -2.56 14.80
CA ASP A 23 -9.26 -2.20 16.08
C ASP A 23 -7.73 -2.36 16.03
N CYS A 24 -7.13 -2.00 14.92
CA CYS A 24 -5.70 -2.08 14.75
C CYS A 24 -5.19 -0.70 14.36
N GLY A 25 -4.52 -0.03 15.28
CA GLY A 25 -4.02 1.33 15.03
C GLY A 25 -3.01 1.40 13.90
N LEU A 26 -2.12 0.42 13.81
CA LEU A 26 -1.14 0.39 12.73
C LEU A 26 -1.81 0.13 11.39
N CYS A 27 -2.90 -0.65 11.37
CA CYS A 27 -3.64 -0.88 10.14
C CYS A 27 -4.32 0.39 9.68
N ASP A 28 -4.89 1.16 10.63
CA ASP A 28 -5.50 2.44 10.30
C ASP A 28 -4.46 3.41 9.76
N HIS A 29 -3.29 3.41 10.35
CA HIS A 29 -2.21 4.24 9.86
C HIS A 29 -1.81 3.84 8.43
N ALA A 30 -1.71 2.54 8.17
CA ALA A 30 -1.36 2.07 6.84
C ALA A 30 -2.41 2.50 5.82
N ALA A 31 -3.69 2.42 6.19
CA ALA A 31 -4.74 2.86 5.29
C ALA A 31 -4.59 4.34 4.95
N ALA A 32 -4.30 5.16 5.95
CA ALA A 32 -4.11 6.58 5.71
C ALA A 32 -2.91 6.85 4.81
N VAL A 33 -1.83 6.08 5.01
CA VAL A 33 -0.64 6.22 4.16
C VAL A 33 -1.02 5.90 2.70
N LEU A 34 -1.73 4.79 2.48
CA LEU A 34 -2.08 4.41 1.12
C LEU A 34 -3.01 5.43 0.48
N GLU A 35 -3.90 6.04 1.26
CA GLU A 35 -4.77 7.07 0.71
C GLU A 35 -3.99 8.31 0.31
N ARG A 36 -2.96 8.66 1.06
CA ARG A 36 -2.10 9.77 0.67
C ARG A 36 -1.32 9.44 -0.60
N VAL A 37 -0.81 8.21 -0.70
CA VAL A 37 -0.11 7.79 -1.89
C VAL A 37 -1.04 7.83 -3.10
N ALA A 38 -2.30 7.45 -2.90
CA ALA A 38 -3.28 7.44 -3.99
C ALA A 38 -3.54 8.84 -4.55
N ARG A 39 -3.22 9.88 -3.80
CA ARG A 39 -3.37 11.23 -4.32
C ARG A 39 -2.21 11.62 -5.22
N ARG A 40 -1.12 10.86 -5.21
CA ARG A 40 0.05 11.13 -6.03
C ARG A 40 0.21 10.13 -7.17
N VAL A 41 -0.27 8.92 -6.98
CA VAL A 41 -0.10 7.84 -7.96
C VAL A 41 -1.44 7.15 -8.11
N PRO A 42 -1.93 6.91 -9.33
CA PRO A 42 -3.20 6.19 -9.48
C PRO A 42 -3.10 4.81 -8.85
N LEU A 43 -3.93 4.56 -7.86
CA LEU A 43 -3.94 3.29 -7.15
C LEU A 43 -5.35 2.73 -7.06
N GLU A 44 -5.43 1.42 -7.12
CA GLU A 44 -6.62 0.69 -6.71
C GLU A 44 -6.26 0.04 -5.38
N ILE A 45 -6.87 0.47 -4.30
CA ILE A 45 -6.58 -0.05 -2.98
C ILE A 45 -7.65 -1.07 -2.60
N VAL A 46 -7.22 -2.28 -2.28
CA VAL A 46 -8.13 -3.34 -1.86
C VAL A 46 -7.86 -3.62 -0.39
N TYR A 47 -8.89 -3.50 0.43
CA TYR A 47 -8.76 -3.76 1.87
C TYR A 47 -9.26 -5.17 2.16
N VAL A 48 -8.46 -5.95 2.86
CA VAL A 48 -8.83 -7.32 3.21
C VAL A 48 -8.77 -7.47 4.72
N ASP A 49 -9.90 -7.88 5.32
CA ASP A 49 -9.97 -8.13 6.75
C ASP A 49 -9.56 -9.60 6.95
N ILE A 50 -8.43 -9.81 7.58
CA ILE A 50 -7.91 -11.17 7.72
C ILE A 50 -8.77 -12.01 8.65
N THR A 51 -9.58 -11.38 9.50
CA THR A 51 -10.42 -12.16 10.43
C THR A 51 -11.60 -12.82 9.72
N ALA A 52 -11.86 -12.43 8.48
CA ALA A 52 -12.94 -13.04 7.70
C ALA A 52 -12.51 -14.37 7.09
N ASP A 53 -11.24 -14.74 7.20
CA ASP A 53 -10.72 -15.96 6.59
C ASP A 53 -9.65 -16.52 7.50
N SER A 54 -9.89 -17.69 8.07
CA SER A 54 -8.98 -18.23 9.08
C SER A 54 -7.58 -18.52 8.53
N ALA A 55 -7.47 -18.83 7.24
CA ALA A 55 -6.16 -19.07 6.66
C ALA A 55 -5.38 -17.78 6.57
N LEU A 56 -6.03 -16.67 6.22
CA LEU A 56 -5.36 -15.38 6.18
C LEU A 56 -4.98 -14.93 7.58
N GLU A 57 -5.88 -15.14 8.53
CA GLU A 57 -5.58 -14.75 9.90
C GLU A 57 -4.37 -15.50 10.42
N ALA A 58 -4.30 -16.80 10.20
CA ALA A 58 -3.17 -17.57 10.65
C ALA A 58 -1.89 -17.11 10.00
N ARG A 59 -1.97 -16.67 8.75
CA ARG A 59 -0.79 -16.30 7.99
C ARG A 59 -0.26 -14.92 8.38
N TYR A 60 -1.16 -13.98 8.66
CA TYR A 60 -0.76 -12.59 8.79
C TYR A 60 -0.96 -11.96 10.16
N GLU A 61 -1.60 -12.65 11.10
CA GLU A 61 -2.04 -11.99 12.34
C GLU A 61 -0.91 -11.36 13.12
N LEU A 62 0.31 -11.85 12.99
CA LEU A 62 1.44 -11.32 13.75
C LEU A 62 2.21 -10.25 13.01
N VAL A 63 1.86 -9.97 11.77
CA VAL A 63 2.62 -9.03 10.95
C VAL A 63 1.76 -7.95 10.31
N ILE A 64 0.47 -7.91 10.61
CA ILE A 64 -0.38 -6.86 10.04
C ILE A 64 0.04 -5.50 10.59
N PRO A 65 -0.18 -4.45 9.81
CA PRO A 65 -0.72 -4.46 8.46
C PRO A 65 0.29 -5.00 7.45
N VAL A 66 -0.23 -5.69 6.42
CA VAL A 66 0.60 -6.15 5.32
C VAL A 66 0.13 -5.44 4.06
N VAL A 67 1.04 -4.80 3.36
CA VAL A 67 0.75 -4.13 2.10
C VAL A 67 1.43 -4.92 1.01
N GLU A 68 0.64 -5.40 0.06
CA GLU A 68 1.18 -6.20 -1.04
C GLU A 68 0.91 -5.47 -2.35
N LEU A 69 1.96 -5.29 -3.13
CA LEU A 69 1.86 -4.60 -4.40
C LEU A 69 1.69 -5.60 -5.54
N ASP A 70 1.29 -5.10 -6.70
CA ASP A 70 0.99 -5.96 -7.84
C ASP A 70 2.23 -6.64 -8.41
N ASP A 71 3.43 -6.20 -8.05
CA ASP A 71 4.65 -6.86 -8.50
C ASP A 71 5.13 -7.91 -7.48
N GLY A 72 4.36 -8.15 -6.43
CA GLY A 72 4.72 -9.12 -5.42
C GLY A 72 5.50 -8.56 -4.23
N SER A 73 5.87 -7.29 -4.28
CA SER A 73 6.55 -6.66 -3.15
C SER A 73 5.62 -6.57 -1.96
N ARG A 74 6.15 -6.71 -0.78
CA ARG A 74 5.36 -6.63 0.45
C ARG A 74 6.05 -5.80 1.50
N LEU A 75 5.24 -5.07 2.27
CA LEU A 75 5.69 -4.38 3.47
C LEU A 75 4.86 -4.89 4.62
N GLU A 76 5.45 -4.99 5.80
CA GLU A 76 4.76 -5.53 6.96
C GLU A 76 4.91 -4.59 8.14
N THR A 77 3.89 -4.53 8.96
CA THR A 77 3.87 -3.87 10.26
C THR A 77 3.96 -2.36 10.20
N GLU A 78 5.08 -1.82 9.79
CA GLU A 78 5.24 -0.36 9.69
C GLU A 78 5.23 0.03 8.22
N ILE A 79 4.21 0.79 7.84
CA ILE A 79 4.02 1.15 6.44
C ILE A 79 4.37 2.63 6.29
N SER A 80 5.41 2.90 5.53
CA SER A 80 5.91 4.24 5.30
C SER A 80 5.48 4.73 3.92
N GLU A 81 5.00 5.96 3.86
CA GLU A 81 4.58 6.54 2.60
C GLU A 81 5.74 6.56 1.61
N TRP A 82 6.93 6.98 2.08
CA TRP A 82 8.09 7.05 1.20
C TRP A 82 8.41 5.68 0.62
N TYR A 83 8.37 4.65 1.45
CA TYR A 83 8.74 3.33 0.98
C TYR A 83 7.72 2.78 -0.01
N VAL A 84 6.43 3.04 0.22
CA VAL A 84 5.40 2.61 -0.73
C VAL A 84 5.63 3.30 -2.06
N LEU A 85 5.87 4.62 -2.04
CA LEU A 85 6.15 5.35 -3.27
C LEU A 85 7.40 4.79 -3.97
N HIS A 86 8.41 4.48 -3.21
CA HIS A 86 9.64 3.93 -3.76
C HIS A 86 9.37 2.61 -4.48
N LEU A 87 8.60 1.72 -3.86
CA LEU A 87 8.28 0.43 -4.48
C LEU A 87 7.41 0.61 -5.71
N LEU A 88 6.64 1.67 -5.77
CA LEU A 88 5.82 1.96 -6.94
C LEU A 88 6.62 2.64 -8.05
N GLY A 89 7.89 2.91 -7.83
CA GLY A 89 8.72 3.51 -8.84
C GLY A 89 8.78 5.03 -8.81
N VAL A 90 8.29 5.66 -7.76
CA VAL A 90 8.30 7.11 -7.65
C VAL A 90 9.44 7.50 -6.74
N HIS A 91 10.51 7.97 -7.33
CA HIS A 91 11.71 8.24 -6.55
C HIS A 91 12.11 9.70 -6.47
N SER A 92 11.56 10.48 -7.32
CA SER A 92 12.17 11.74 -7.65
C SER A 92 12.41 12.63 -6.47
N ASP A 93 11.48 12.76 -5.63
CA ASP A 93 11.66 13.73 -4.61
C ASP A 93 11.88 13.13 -3.33
N ALA A 94 12.01 12.03 -3.31
CA ALA A 94 12.12 11.48 -2.08
C ALA A 94 12.91 12.22 -1.21
N PRO A 95 12.84 11.89 -0.09
CA PRO A 95 13.53 12.49 0.94
C PRO A 95 14.93 12.59 0.64
N ALA A 96 15.25 12.09 -0.40
CA ALA A 96 16.54 12.30 -0.76
C ALA A 96 16.79 13.68 -0.61
N GLY A 97 15.91 14.16 -0.92
CA GLY A 97 16.15 15.43 -0.69
C GLY A 97 16.50 15.62 0.68
N THR A 98 16.46 15.25 1.00
CA THR A 98 16.79 15.40 2.02
C THR A 98 17.72 15.01 2.46
N LEU A 99 17.99 14.84 2.12
CA LEU A 99 18.77 14.44 2.67
C LEU A 99 19.37 14.32 2.67
N GLY A 100 19.27 14.42 2.24
CA GLY A 100 19.95 14.32 2.34
C GLY A 100 20.51 14.27 2.35
N GLY A 101 20.61 14.46 2.05
CA GLY A 101 21.29 14.51 2.25
C GLY A 101 21.81 14.62 2.50
N GLU A 102 21.76 14.93 2.44
CA GLU A 102 22.34 14.90 2.91
C GLU A 102 22.85 14.53 3.31
N LEU A 103 22.99 14.42 3.30
CA LEU A 103 23.53 13.87 3.74
C LEU A 103 23.99 13.43 3.70
N THR A 104 24.10 13.47 3.32
CA THR A 104 24.51 12.95 3.31
C THR A 104 24.73 12.64 3.36
#